data_b32ecf8516efd7ba87fba2280e484b19
#
_entry.id   b32ecf8516efd7ba87fba2280e484b19
#
_cell.length_a   1.000
_cell.length_b   1.000
_cell.length_c   1.000
_cell.angle_alpha   90.00
_cell.angle_beta   90.00
_cell.angle_gamma   90.00
#
_symmetry.space_group_name_H-M   'P 1'
#
loop_
_entity.id
_entity.type
_entity.pdbx_description
1 polymer ?
#
loop_
_entity_poly.entity_id
_entity_poly.type
_entity_poly.pdbx_seq_one_letter_code
_entity_poly.pdbx_strand_id
1 'polypeptide(L)'
;MKALLPTWNTRLVFGLESKTNANLQGVANYHPDWEMESQFLTMDLHRVMALDSTVNSHPIVQEVAHPDQITEIFDTISYAKGASVLRMLEQFMGEELFRKGVHVLLER
;
A
#
# COMPACT_ATOMS: atom_id res chain seq x y z
N MET A 1 0.35 -15.50 20.49
CA MET A 1 -0.30 -15.48 19.18
C MET A 1 -1.04 -14.17 18.86
N LYS A 2 -1.74 -13.55 19.80
CA LYS A 2 -2.39 -12.23 19.64
C LYS A 2 -1.42 -11.08 19.28
N ALA A 3 -0.15 -11.14 19.72
CA ALA A 3 0.86 -10.11 19.47
C ALA A 3 1.52 -10.18 18.07
N LEU A 4 1.37 -11.29 17.35
CA LEU A 4 1.99 -11.50 16.03
C LEU A 4 1.06 -11.14 14.87
N LEU A 5 -0.26 -11.19 15.08
CA LEU A 5 -1.25 -10.91 14.04
C LEU A 5 -1.18 -9.46 13.51
N PRO A 6 -1.04 -8.42 14.34
CA PRO A 6 -0.90 -7.04 13.85
C PRO A 6 0.38 -6.86 13.01
N THR A 7 1.48 -7.49 13.41
CA THR A 7 2.76 -7.41 12.69
C THR A 7 2.72 -8.16 11.35
N TRP A 8 2.03 -9.29 11.28
CA TRP A 8 1.84 -10.03 10.02
C TRP A 8 0.99 -9.24 9.02
N ASN A 9 -0.11 -8.66 9.48
CA ASN A 9 -0.98 -7.85 8.63
C ASN A 9 -0.23 -6.63 8.08
N THR A 10 0.48 -5.91 8.91
CA THR A 10 1.29 -4.75 8.51
C THR A 10 2.38 -5.16 7.50
N ARG A 11 3.07 -6.29 7.73
CA ARG A 11 4.09 -6.79 6.81
C ARG A 11 3.51 -7.23 5.46
N LEU A 12 2.35 -7.87 5.49
CA LEU A 12 1.70 -8.38 4.29
C LEU A 12 1.19 -7.22 3.42
N VAL A 13 0.52 -6.26 4.03
CA VAL A 13 0.06 -5.04 3.34
C VAL A 13 1.26 -4.27 2.81
N PHE A 14 2.28 -4.02 3.61
CA PHE A 14 3.49 -3.31 3.18
C PHE A 14 4.21 -4.05 2.03
N GLY A 15 4.32 -5.36 2.10
CA GLY A 15 4.94 -6.17 1.06
C GLY A 15 4.18 -6.12 -0.27
N LEU A 16 2.86 -6.25 -0.23
CA LEU A 16 2.01 -6.19 -1.42
C LEU A 16 2.02 -4.79 -2.04
N GLU A 17 1.89 -3.75 -1.24
CA GLU A 17 1.86 -2.37 -1.71
C GLU A 17 3.22 -1.89 -2.24
N SER A 18 4.30 -2.32 -1.61
CA SER A 18 5.66 -2.06 -2.12
C SER A 18 5.89 -2.70 -3.48
N LYS A 19 5.36 -3.90 -3.68
CA LYS A 19 5.43 -4.61 -4.96
C LYS A 19 4.60 -3.91 -6.03
N THR A 20 3.42 -3.44 -5.70
CA THR A 20 2.56 -2.67 -6.61
C THR A 20 3.24 -1.38 -7.03
N ASN A 21 3.81 -0.65 -6.08
CA ASN A 21 4.52 0.60 -6.36
C ASN A 21 5.77 0.37 -7.22
N ALA A 22 6.55 -0.68 -6.94
CA ALA A 22 7.70 -1.06 -7.75
C ALA A 22 7.32 -1.45 -9.18
N ASN A 23 6.20 -2.16 -9.36
CA ASN A 23 5.67 -2.49 -10.68
C ASN A 23 5.25 -1.23 -11.44
N LEU A 24 4.61 -0.30 -10.76
CA LEU A 24 4.16 0.97 -11.34
C LEU A 24 5.35 1.80 -11.83
N GLN A 25 6.41 1.90 -11.05
CA GLN A 25 7.65 2.57 -11.43
C GLN A 25 8.37 1.84 -12.58
N GLY A 26 8.39 0.51 -12.54
CA GLY A 26 8.96 -0.29 -13.63
C GLY A 26 8.27 -0.01 -14.97
N VAL A 27 6.95 0.01 -14.98
CA VAL A 27 6.16 0.36 -16.18
C VAL A 27 6.38 1.82 -16.60
N ALA A 28 6.40 2.74 -15.64
CA ALA A 28 6.63 4.16 -15.92
C ALA A 28 8.00 4.43 -16.56
N ASN A 29 9.02 3.69 -16.13
CA ASN A 29 10.36 3.78 -16.72
C ASN A 29 10.44 3.20 -18.13
N TYR A 30 9.66 2.14 -18.39
CA TYR A 30 9.64 1.47 -19.69
C TYR A 30 8.73 2.18 -20.71
N HIS A 31 7.63 2.73 -20.24
CA HIS A 31 6.62 3.42 -21.02
C HIS A 31 6.26 4.76 -20.39
N PRO A 32 7.14 5.77 -20.51
CA PRO A 32 6.87 7.10 -19.94
C PRO A 32 5.68 7.80 -20.60
N ASP A 33 5.35 7.42 -21.83
CA ASP A 33 4.19 7.90 -22.57
C ASP A 33 2.84 7.45 -21.99
N TRP A 34 2.83 6.45 -21.13
CA TRP A 34 1.59 5.96 -20.50
C TRP A 34 1.17 6.77 -19.27
N GLU A 35 1.97 7.72 -18.85
CA GLU A 35 1.67 8.60 -17.69
C GLU A 35 1.17 7.85 -16.45
N MET A 36 1.85 6.78 -16.09
CA MET A 36 1.44 5.88 -15.01
C MET A 36 1.25 6.59 -13.67
N GLU A 37 2.02 7.64 -13.41
CA GLU A 37 1.86 8.43 -12.18
C GLU A 37 0.53 9.18 -12.15
N SER A 38 0.13 9.78 -13.27
CA SER A 38 -1.16 10.45 -13.40
C SER A 38 -2.31 9.46 -13.27
N GLN A 39 -2.16 8.27 -13.84
CA GLN A 39 -3.14 7.19 -13.69
C GLN A 39 -3.28 6.75 -12.24
N PHE A 40 -2.19 6.58 -11.51
CA PHE A 40 -2.23 6.26 -10.09
C PHE A 40 -3.01 7.32 -9.29
N LEU A 41 -2.75 8.58 -9.52
CA LEU A 41 -3.44 9.67 -8.83
C LEU A 41 -4.96 9.64 -9.06
N THR A 42 -5.39 9.40 -10.28
CA THR A 42 -6.81 9.42 -10.64
C THR A 42 -7.53 8.13 -10.29
N MET A 43 -6.94 6.99 -10.56
CA MET A 43 -7.59 5.69 -10.42
C MET A 43 -7.48 5.11 -9.01
N ASP A 44 -6.38 5.36 -8.31
CA ASP A 44 -6.14 4.81 -6.98
C ASP A 44 -6.30 5.85 -5.89
N LEU A 45 -5.52 6.93 -5.90
CA LEU A 45 -5.52 7.92 -4.83
C LEU A 45 -6.85 8.64 -4.70
N HIS A 46 -7.35 9.26 -5.73
CA HIS A 46 -8.61 10.01 -5.67
C HIS A 46 -9.79 9.10 -5.35
N ARG A 47 -9.80 7.91 -5.91
CA ARG A 47 -10.84 6.92 -5.64
C ARG A 47 -10.84 6.47 -4.19
N VAL A 48 -9.68 6.17 -3.63
CA VAL A 48 -9.62 5.74 -2.22
C VAL A 48 -9.90 6.87 -1.26
N MET A 49 -9.51 8.10 -1.57
CA MET A 49 -9.87 9.26 -0.76
C MET A 49 -11.38 9.47 -0.69
N ALA A 50 -12.08 9.29 -1.81
CA ALA A 50 -13.54 9.35 -1.84
C ALA A 50 -14.17 8.27 -0.97
N LEU A 51 -13.70 7.04 -1.03
CA LEU A 51 -14.15 5.93 -0.18
C LEU A 51 -13.80 6.15 1.30
N ASP A 52 -12.61 6.64 1.58
CA ASP A 52 -12.11 6.86 2.95
C ASP A 52 -12.84 8.01 3.66
N SER A 53 -13.50 8.88 2.91
CA SER A 53 -14.34 9.95 3.46
C SER A 53 -15.74 9.49 3.91
N THR A 54 -16.11 8.24 3.62
CA THR A 54 -17.41 7.68 3.96
C THR A 54 -17.41 7.00 5.33
N VAL A 55 -18.62 6.67 5.82
CA VAL A 55 -18.81 5.91 7.07
C VAL A 55 -18.23 4.49 7.00
N ASN A 56 -18.00 3.97 5.81
CA ASN A 56 -17.40 2.65 5.59
C ASN A 56 -15.86 2.67 5.62
N SER A 57 -15.27 3.82 5.91
CA SER A 57 -13.83 3.95 6.11
C SER A 57 -13.35 3.11 7.29
N HIS A 58 -12.16 2.57 7.16
CA HIS A 58 -11.48 1.85 8.23
C HIS A 58 -9.97 2.09 8.16
N PRO A 59 -9.24 1.96 9.27
CA PRO A 59 -7.78 2.05 9.25
C PRO A 59 -7.16 0.89 8.47
N ILE A 60 -5.97 1.11 7.94
CA ILE A 60 -5.19 0.07 7.24
C ILE A 60 -4.84 -1.06 8.21
N VAL A 61 -4.42 -0.69 9.42
CA VAL A 61 -4.10 -1.65 10.47
C VAL A 61 -5.33 -1.88 11.34
N GLN A 62 -5.83 -3.09 11.33
CA GLN A 62 -6.97 -3.51 12.13
C GLN A 62 -6.60 -4.71 13.00
N GLU A 63 -7.19 -4.77 14.19
CA GLU A 63 -7.12 -5.97 15.01
C GLU A 63 -8.03 -7.05 14.42
N VAL A 64 -7.45 -8.21 14.16
CA VAL A 64 -8.17 -9.38 13.64
C VAL A 64 -8.37 -10.36 14.79
N ALA A 65 -9.60 -10.49 15.22
CA ALA A 65 -9.98 -11.44 16.27
C ALA A 65 -10.32 -12.82 15.71
N HIS A 66 -10.76 -12.91 14.46
CA HIS A 66 -11.20 -14.14 13.83
C HIS A 66 -10.65 -14.31 12.41
N PRO A 67 -10.27 -15.53 11.97
CA PRO A 67 -9.71 -15.76 10.63
C PRO A 67 -10.61 -15.28 9.48
N ASP A 68 -11.92 -15.34 9.63
CA ASP A 68 -12.86 -14.91 8.60
C ASP A 68 -12.78 -13.40 8.31
N GLN A 69 -12.35 -12.60 9.30
CA GLN A 69 -12.13 -11.16 9.16
C GLN A 69 -10.94 -10.82 8.26
N ILE A 70 -10.03 -11.77 8.04
CA ILE A 70 -8.86 -11.55 7.18
C ILE A 70 -9.29 -11.22 5.76
N THR A 71 -10.32 -11.91 5.25
CA THR A 71 -10.83 -11.67 3.91
C THR A 71 -11.47 -10.28 3.76
N GLU A 72 -12.10 -9.78 4.81
CA GLU A 72 -12.73 -8.46 4.82
C GLU A 72 -11.71 -7.31 4.81
N ILE A 73 -10.50 -7.55 5.32
CA ILE A 73 -9.42 -6.56 5.35
C ILE A 73 -8.80 -6.36 3.96
N PHE A 74 -8.84 -7.38 3.11
CA PHE A 74 -8.35 -7.33 1.74
C PHE A 74 -9.36 -6.62 0.81
N ASP A 75 -9.60 -5.36 1.05
CA ASP A 75 -10.49 -4.53 0.25
C ASP A 75 -9.75 -3.40 -0.47
N THR A 76 -10.49 -2.66 -1.29
CA THR A 76 -9.94 -1.52 -2.05
C THR A 76 -9.34 -0.45 -1.13
N ILE A 77 -9.92 -0.23 0.06
CA ILE A 77 -9.43 0.78 1.02
C ILE A 77 -8.06 0.37 1.53
N SER A 78 -7.88 -0.87 1.98
CA SER A 78 -6.59 -1.35 2.47
C SER A 78 -5.49 -1.25 1.42
N TYR A 79 -5.77 -1.70 0.20
CA TYR A 79 -4.79 -1.69 -0.89
C TYR A 79 -4.47 -0.29 -1.38
N ALA A 80 -5.45 0.46 -1.84
CA ALA A 80 -5.21 1.75 -2.46
C ALA A 80 -4.78 2.83 -1.46
N LYS A 81 -5.30 2.80 -0.24
CA LYS A 81 -4.87 3.68 0.85
C LYS A 81 -3.45 3.34 1.29
N GLY A 82 -3.13 2.06 1.44
CA GLY A 82 -1.79 1.59 1.75
C GLY A 82 -0.77 2.00 0.70
N ALA A 83 -1.06 1.78 -0.57
CA ALA A 83 -0.21 2.20 -1.68
C ALA A 83 0.01 3.72 -1.70
N SER A 84 -1.03 4.49 -1.45
CA SER A 84 -0.96 5.96 -1.39
C SER A 84 -0.07 6.44 -0.26
N VAL A 85 -0.18 5.85 0.93
CA VAL A 85 0.66 6.18 2.09
C VAL A 85 2.12 5.81 1.82
N LEU A 86 2.38 4.64 1.24
CA LEU A 86 3.74 4.23 0.88
C LEU A 86 4.36 5.13 -0.18
N ARG A 87 3.57 5.57 -1.15
CA ARG A 87 4.02 6.54 -2.15
C ARG A 87 4.39 7.88 -1.50
N MET A 88 3.58 8.36 -0.56
CA MET A 88 3.90 9.57 0.20
C MET A 88 5.21 9.42 0.98
N LEU A 89 5.41 8.27 1.62
CA LEU A 89 6.65 7.97 2.34
C LEU A 89 7.85 7.94 1.40
N GLU A 90 7.73 7.30 0.25
CA GLU A 90 8.77 7.27 -0.78
C GLU A 90 9.14 8.68 -1.27
N GLN A 91 8.15 9.51 -1.54
CA GLN A 91 8.34 10.91 -1.94
C GLN A 91 9.08 11.72 -0.84
N PHE A 92 8.74 11.46 0.41
CA PHE A 92 9.37 12.14 1.55
C PHE A 92 10.83 11.69 1.78
N MET A 93 11.09 10.39 1.70
CA MET A 93 12.42 9.83 1.94
C MET A 93 13.37 9.96 0.74
N GLY A 94 12.82 10.00 -0.45
CA GLY A 94 13.53 9.82 -1.71
C GLY A 94 13.63 8.35 -2.11
N GLU A 95 13.62 8.10 -3.41
CA GLU A 95 13.57 6.76 -4.00
C GLU A 95 14.69 5.84 -3.52
N GLU A 96 15.92 6.34 -3.47
CA GLU A 96 17.08 5.54 -3.11
C GLU A 96 17.02 5.05 -1.66
N LEU A 97 16.67 5.93 -0.73
CA LEU A 97 16.58 5.58 0.69
C LEU A 97 15.39 4.66 0.96
N PHE A 98 14.26 4.92 0.31
CA PHE A 98 13.09 4.06 0.39
C PHE A 98 13.39 2.65 -0.11
N ARG A 99 14.05 2.53 -1.26
CA ARG A 99 14.47 1.24 -1.82
C ARG A 99 15.38 0.45 -0.88
N LYS A 100 16.37 1.11 -0.27
CA LYS A 100 17.23 0.49 0.74
C LYS A 100 16.45 -0.01 1.95
N GLY A 101 15.51 0.79 2.44
CA GLY A 101 14.63 0.40 3.55
C GLY A 101 13.77 -0.82 3.23
N VAL A 102 13.17 -0.86 2.05
CA VAL A 102 12.37 -2.01 1.59
C VAL A 102 13.24 -3.26 1.46
N HIS A 103 14.45 -3.13 0.93
CA HIS A 103 15.39 -4.24 0.81
C HIS A 103 15.73 -4.86 2.18
N VAL A 104 16.08 -4.03 3.16
CA VAL A 104 16.35 -4.47 4.53
C VAL A 104 15.13 -5.16 5.15
N LEU A 105 13.93 -4.65 4.90
CA LEU A 105 12.69 -5.24 5.43
C LEU A 105 12.41 -6.62 4.82
N LEU A 106 12.67 -6.80 3.54
CA LEU A 106 12.41 -8.07 2.84
C LEU A 106 13.44 -9.15 3.15
N GLU A 107 14.67 -8.78 3.50
CA GLU A 107 15.73 -9.71 3.90
C GLU A 107 15.55 -10.28 5.31
N ARG A 108 14.67 -9.73 6.09
CA ARG A 108 14.32 -10.23 7.43
C ARG A 108 13.21 -11.26 7.37
#